data_c9e2cf47ab45501f8cbb5c14d184b6eb
#
_entry.id   c9e2cf47ab45501f8cbb5c14d184b6eb
#
_cell.length_a   1.000
_cell.length_b   1.000
_cell.length_c   1.000
_cell.angle_alpha   90.00
_cell.angle_beta   90.00
_cell.angle_gamma   90.00
#
_symmetry.space_group_name_H-M   'P 1'
#
loop_
_entity.id
_entity.type
_entity.pdbx_description
1 polymer ?
#
loop_
_entity_poly.entity_id
_entity_poly.type
_entity_poly.pdbx_seq_one_letter_code
_entity_poly.pdbx_strand_id
1 'polypeptide(L)'
;PRNRSGSEPSRPQRVSSGSLPVVTHEDFLRALDQNGKAVFEKVLEFAQARAMPIHWGTKGFSLNVDLDGTHVAVFFCYPPASVYKQSIYTTLMGRGGMSTKTAVPDDEIKRLWSKAEATGLFRPAWHELRCSIDRVFTDADLGKILSWCEEVAATITKHGLKE
;
A
#
# COMPACT_ATOMS: atom_id res chain seq x y z
N PRO A 1 24.08 -29.43 -40.34
CA PRO A 1 23.66 -29.21 -39.81
C PRO A 1 23.66 -28.52 -38.83
N ARG A 2 23.34 -28.10 -38.58
CA ARG A 2 23.20 -27.49 -37.82
C ARG A 2 22.33 -27.20 -37.15
N ASN A 3 22.09 -27.00 -36.48
CA ASN A 3 21.24 -26.76 -35.94
C ASN A 3 21.25 -26.09 -35.01
N ARG A 4 21.20 -25.49 -34.82
CA ARG A 4 21.10 -24.82 -34.04
C ARG A 4 20.28 -24.77 -33.37
N SER A 5 19.93 -24.91 -33.09
CA SER A 5 19.16 -25.01 -32.62
C SER A 5 18.92 -24.46 -31.74
N GLY A 6 18.69 -24.04 -31.46
CA GLY A 6 18.30 -23.44 -30.85
C GLY A 6 18.34 -23.11 -29.90
N SER A 7 18.38 -22.85 -29.71
CA SER A 7 18.45 -22.65 -28.73
C SER A 7 18.42 -21.54 -28.26
N GLU A 8 17.80 -20.89 -28.50
CA GLU A 8 17.64 -19.83 -28.21
C GLU A 8 17.00 -19.77 -27.06
N PRO A 9 17.29 -19.33 -26.27
CA PRO A 9 16.80 -19.25 -25.07
C PRO A 9 15.78 -18.39 -25.08
N SER A 10 15.06 -18.48 -24.79
CA SER A 10 14.06 -17.82 -24.74
C SER A 10 14.14 -16.67 -24.15
N ARG A 11 13.94 -15.81 -24.48
CA ARG A 11 13.92 -14.74 -24.01
C ARG A 11 12.91 -14.67 -23.19
N PRO A 12 12.96 -14.29 -22.30
CA PRO A 12 12.06 -14.26 -21.36
C PRO A 12 11.02 -13.50 -21.73
N GLN A 13 10.59 -13.34 -22.02
CA GLN A 13 9.66 -12.85 -22.37
C GLN A 13 9.16 -11.94 -21.95
N ARG A 14 9.19 -11.36 -22.01
CA ARG A 14 8.70 -10.42 -21.81
C ARG A 14 7.64 -10.47 -21.55
N VAL A 15 7.33 -10.45 -21.13
CA VAL A 15 6.36 -10.65 -20.91
C VAL A 15 5.69 -9.91 -20.59
N SER A 16 5.45 -9.58 -20.51
CA SER A 16 4.70 -8.94 -20.38
C SER A 16 4.41 -8.41 -19.38
N SER A 17 3.97 -7.78 -19.40
CA SER A 17 3.47 -7.16 -18.56
C SER A 17 3.18 -7.76 -17.48
N GLY A 18 3.24 -7.39 -16.64
CA GLY A 18 2.83 -7.95 -15.59
C GLY A 18 3.39 -9.17 -15.32
N SER A 19 4.24 -9.53 -15.92
CA SER A 19 4.78 -10.83 -15.68
C SER A 19 5.72 -10.85 -14.51
N LEU A 20 5.97 -9.73 -13.84
CA LEU A 20 6.76 -9.76 -12.63
C LEU A 20 6.04 -10.52 -11.54
N PRO A 21 6.75 -11.34 -10.78
CA PRO A 21 6.10 -12.10 -9.71
C PRO A 21 5.51 -11.18 -8.66
N VAL A 22 4.37 -11.59 -8.15
CA VAL A 22 3.75 -10.92 -7.03
C VAL A 22 4.48 -11.30 -5.75
N VAL A 23 4.70 -10.36 -4.87
CA VAL A 23 5.28 -10.63 -3.55
C VAL A 23 4.27 -11.45 -2.75
N THR A 24 4.69 -12.54 -2.15
CA THR A 24 3.79 -13.32 -1.31
C THR A 24 3.80 -12.77 0.11
N HIS A 25 2.73 -13.06 0.85
CA HIS A 25 2.64 -12.70 2.25
C HIS A 25 3.86 -13.22 3.02
N GLU A 26 4.21 -14.47 2.77
CA GLU A 26 5.32 -15.12 3.46
C GLU A 26 6.65 -14.44 3.15
N ASP A 27 6.91 -14.17 1.87
CA ASP A 27 8.15 -13.51 1.47
C ASP A 27 8.23 -12.09 2.02
N PHE A 28 7.10 -11.39 2.04
CA PHE A 28 7.04 -10.04 2.57
C PHE A 28 7.45 -10.04 4.04
N LEU A 29 6.82 -10.88 4.85
CA LEU A 29 7.11 -10.93 6.27
C LEU A 29 8.54 -11.36 6.55
N ARG A 30 9.05 -12.29 5.75
CA ARG A 30 10.42 -12.78 5.93
C ARG A 30 11.45 -11.70 5.63
N ALA A 31 11.16 -10.79 4.74
CA ALA A 31 12.08 -9.73 4.34
C ALA A 31 12.16 -8.58 5.35
N LEU A 32 11.19 -8.48 6.25
CA LEU A 32 11.12 -7.35 7.18
C LEU A 32 12.19 -7.45 8.26
N ASP A 33 12.71 -6.28 8.68
CA ASP A 33 13.50 -6.25 9.89
C ASP A 33 12.55 -6.26 11.09
N GLN A 34 13.10 -6.20 12.30
CA GLN A 34 12.28 -6.27 13.50
C GLN A 34 11.28 -5.14 13.60
N ASN A 35 11.69 -3.95 13.22
CA ASN A 35 10.80 -2.78 13.27
C ASN A 35 9.63 -2.95 12.31
N GLY A 36 9.91 -3.39 11.09
CA GLY A 36 8.87 -3.61 10.09
C GLY A 36 7.94 -4.73 10.48
N LYS A 37 8.48 -5.81 11.04
CA LYS A 37 7.65 -6.94 11.44
C LYS A 37 6.62 -6.51 12.47
N ALA A 38 7.04 -5.75 13.48
CA ALA A 38 6.13 -5.30 14.52
C ALA A 38 5.00 -4.44 13.95
N VAL A 39 5.33 -3.57 12.99
CA VAL A 39 4.33 -2.67 12.40
C VAL A 39 3.41 -3.43 11.45
N PHE A 40 3.98 -4.18 10.51
CA PHE A 40 3.16 -4.78 9.45
C PHE A 40 2.30 -5.94 9.95
N GLU A 41 2.75 -6.65 10.98
CA GLU A 41 1.89 -7.66 11.58
C GLU A 41 0.63 -7.02 12.15
N LYS A 42 0.77 -5.86 12.78
CA LYS A 42 -0.39 -5.14 13.32
C LYS A 42 -1.27 -4.57 12.22
N VAL A 43 -0.68 -4.08 11.14
CA VAL A 43 -1.43 -3.58 9.99
C VAL A 43 -2.26 -4.72 9.38
N LEU A 44 -1.67 -5.89 9.21
CA LEU A 44 -2.36 -7.03 8.61
C LEU A 44 -3.45 -7.56 9.54
N GLU A 45 -3.20 -7.60 10.84
CA GLU A 45 -4.24 -7.97 11.82
C GLU A 45 -5.41 -7.01 11.77
N PHE A 46 -5.10 -5.71 11.71
CA PHE A 46 -6.12 -4.69 11.63
C PHE A 46 -6.97 -4.84 10.37
N ALA A 47 -6.31 -5.09 9.24
CA ALA A 47 -7.00 -5.28 7.97
C ALA A 47 -7.97 -6.45 8.05
N GLN A 48 -7.53 -7.54 8.63
CA GLN A 48 -8.37 -8.72 8.77
C GLN A 48 -9.55 -8.43 9.69
N ALA A 49 -9.31 -7.76 10.81
CA ALA A 49 -10.35 -7.45 11.76
C ALA A 49 -11.41 -6.50 11.19
N ARG A 50 -11.02 -5.65 10.26
CA ARG A 50 -11.92 -4.68 9.64
C ARG A 50 -12.43 -5.14 8.29
N ALA A 51 -12.11 -6.36 7.85
CA ALA A 51 -12.49 -6.90 6.55
C ALA A 51 -12.04 -5.99 5.40
N MET A 52 -10.84 -5.44 5.53
CA MET A 52 -10.24 -4.61 4.48
C MET A 52 -9.39 -5.51 3.58
N PRO A 53 -9.71 -5.60 2.28
CA PRO A 53 -8.96 -6.51 1.40
C PRO A 53 -7.50 -6.11 1.24
N ILE A 54 -6.63 -7.11 1.19
CA ILE A 54 -5.21 -6.94 0.93
C ILE A 54 -4.92 -7.37 -0.50
N HIS A 55 -4.27 -6.50 -1.27
CA HIS A 55 -3.85 -6.83 -2.61
C HIS A 55 -2.33 -6.90 -2.66
N TRP A 56 -1.81 -8.05 -3.01
CA TRP A 56 -0.37 -8.25 -3.14
C TRP A 56 0.07 -7.86 -4.54
N GLY A 57 1.05 -6.97 -4.63
CA GLY A 57 1.59 -6.51 -5.89
C GLY A 57 3.02 -6.96 -6.07
N THR A 58 3.71 -6.38 -7.03
CA THR A 58 5.10 -6.77 -7.34
C THR A 58 6.10 -6.16 -6.38
N LYS A 59 5.71 -5.11 -5.65
CA LYS A 59 6.63 -4.42 -4.74
C LYS A 59 6.23 -4.53 -3.27
N GLY A 60 4.99 -4.86 -3.00
CA GLY A 60 4.47 -4.96 -1.65
C GLY A 60 2.97 -5.20 -1.69
N PHE A 61 2.24 -4.65 -0.74
CA PHE A 61 0.79 -4.84 -0.74
C PHE A 61 0.06 -3.53 -0.51
N SER A 62 -1.20 -3.51 -0.88
CA SER A 62 -2.10 -2.40 -0.56
C SER A 62 -3.21 -2.86 0.36
N LEU A 63 -3.64 -1.95 1.21
CA LEU A 63 -4.79 -2.11 2.08
C LEU A 63 -5.92 -1.35 1.42
N ASN A 64 -7.08 -1.96 1.27
CA ASN A 64 -8.13 -1.40 0.43
C ASN A 64 -9.48 -1.37 1.11
N VAL A 65 -10.36 -0.51 0.58
CA VAL A 65 -11.80 -0.55 0.87
C VAL A 65 -12.47 -1.09 -0.38
N ASP A 66 -13.39 -2.03 -0.22
CA ASP A 66 -14.14 -2.58 -1.34
C ASP A 66 -15.48 -1.89 -1.44
N LEU A 67 -15.74 -1.25 -2.58
CA LEU A 67 -17.02 -0.61 -2.85
C LEU A 67 -17.59 -1.27 -4.10
N ASP A 68 -18.58 -2.13 -3.92
CA ASP A 68 -19.28 -2.78 -5.03
C ASP A 68 -18.32 -3.46 -6.02
N GLY A 69 -17.34 -4.17 -5.49
CA GLY A 69 -16.38 -4.89 -6.31
C GLY A 69 -15.21 -4.04 -6.80
N THR A 70 -15.20 -2.74 -6.52
CA THR A 70 -14.11 -1.86 -6.87
C THR A 70 -13.26 -1.62 -5.63
N HIS A 71 -11.97 -1.87 -5.74
CA HIS A 71 -11.05 -1.67 -4.62
C HIS A 71 -10.47 -0.26 -4.66
N VAL A 72 -10.54 0.43 -3.53
CA VAL A 72 -9.96 1.75 -3.37
C VAL A 72 -8.82 1.62 -2.36
N ALA A 73 -7.60 1.92 -2.78
CA ALA A 73 -6.44 1.75 -1.92
C ALA A 73 -6.41 2.83 -0.84
N VAL A 74 -6.03 2.42 0.37
CA VAL A 74 -5.84 3.32 1.50
C VAL A 74 -4.35 3.51 1.78
N PHE A 75 -3.60 2.39 1.78
CA PHE A 75 -2.16 2.39 2.00
C PHE A 75 -1.48 1.49 0.99
N PHE A 76 -0.25 1.85 0.62
CA PHE A 76 0.70 0.92 0.04
C PHE A 76 1.77 0.63 1.07
N CYS A 77 2.13 -0.63 1.23
CA CYS A 77 3.11 -1.09 2.21
C CYS A 77 4.26 -1.79 1.51
N TYR A 78 5.48 -1.39 1.84
CA TYR A 78 6.67 -1.85 1.12
C TYR A 78 7.70 -2.47 2.06
N PRO A 79 8.37 -3.56 1.62
CA PRO A 79 9.43 -4.17 2.40
C PRO A 79 10.75 -3.42 2.22
N PRO A 80 11.79 -3.74 3.01
CA PRO A 80 13.06 -3.01 2.94
C PRO A 80 13.73 -3.03 1.57
N ALA A 81 13.58 -4.12 0.82
CA ALA A 81 14.25 -4.26 -0.47
C ALA A 81 13.61 -3.43 -1.57
N SER A 82 12.43 -2.86 -1.33
CA SER A 82 11.76 -2.01 -2.30
C SER A 82 12.55 -0.72 -2.52
N VAL A 83 12.41 -0.13 -3.69
CA VAL A 83 12.96 1.20 -3.94
C VAL A 83 12.35 2.24 -3.00
N TYR A 84 11.17 1.94 -2.44
CA TYR A 84 10.50 2.81 -1.49
C TYR A 84 10.94 2.55 -0.05
N LYS A 85 11.85 1.61 0.16
CA LYS A 85 12.34 1.20 1.47
C LYS A 85 11.19 0.66 2.33
N GLN A 86 11.48 0.31 3.55
CA GLN A 86 10.45 -0.22 4.45
C GLN A 86 9.56 0.93 4.91
N SER A 87 8.33 0.98 4.38
CA SER A 87 7.50 2.16 4.59
C SER A 87 6.02 1.89 4.29
N ILE A 88 5.19 2.84 4.72
CA ILE A 88 3.78 2.91 4.36
C ILE A 88 3.59 4.22 3.60
N TYR A 89 2.95 4.14 2.45
CA TYR A 89 2.58 5.32 1.66
C TYR A 89 1.07 5.49 1.67
N THR A 90 0.62 6.74 1.76
CA THR A 90 -0.79 7.04 1.54
C THR A 90 -1.11 6.91 0.05
N THR A 91 -2.40 6.83 -0.25
CA THR A 91 -2.88 6.77 -1.63
C THR A 91 -3.98 7.78 -1.84
N LEU A 92 -3.79 8.96 -1.29
CA LEU A 92 -4.81 10.01 -1.38
C LEU A 92 -4.93 10.58 -2.80
N MET A 93 -3.80 10.74 -3.46
CA MET A 93 -3.74 11.41 -4.77
C MET A 93 -3.41 10.49 -5.92
N GLY A 94 -2.90 9.28 -5.65
CA GLY A 94 -2.39 8.40 -6.68
C GLY A 94 -3.45 7.54 -7.34
N ARG A 95 -3.01 6.79 -8.35
CA ARG A 95 -3.87 5.85 -9.04
C ARG A 95 -4.37 4.81 -8.09
N GLY A 96 -5.59 4.41 -8.26
CA GLY A 96 -6.19 3.39 -7.41
C GLY A 96 -6.62 3.90 -6.06
N GLY A 97 -6.34 5.16 -5.77
CA GLY A 97 -6.63 5.75 -4.47
C GLY A 97 -7.82 6.69 -4.50
N MET A 98 -7.90 7.49 -3.47
CA MET A 98 -9.08 8.28 -3.18
C MET A 98 -9.44 9.29 -4.28
N SER A 99 -8.48 10.10 -4.71
CA SER A 99 -8.80 11.19 -5.64
C SER A 99 -9.19 10.69 -7.02
N THR A 100 -8.73 9.51 -7.41
CA THR A 100 -9.00 8.99 -8.75
C THR A 100 -10.22 8.10 -8.81
N LYS A 101 -10.58 7.45 -7.72
CA LYS A 101 -11.66 6.47 -7.73
C LYS A 101 -12.91 6.88 -6.99
N THR A 102 -12.82 7.86 -6.11
CA THR A 102 -13.96 8.17 -5.24
C THR A 102 -14.51 9.56 -5.50
N ALA A 103 -15.71 9.79 -4.98
CA ALA A 103 -16.37 11.09 -5.02
C ALA A 103 -15.99 11.97 -3.81
N VAL A 104 -14.94 11.61 -3.07
CA VAL A 104 -14.50 12.39 -1.92
C VAL A 104 -14.07 13.78 -2.41
N PRO A 105 -14.61 14.86 -1.84
CA PRO A 105 -14.25 16.22 -2.27
C PRO A 105 -12.81 16.56 -1.93
N ASP A 106 -12.23 17.47 -2.68
CA ASP A 106 -10.83 17.88 -2.50
C ASP A 106 -10.57 18.41 -1.10
N ASP A 107 -11.49 19.13 -0.49
CA ASP A 107 -11.28 19.66 0.85
C ASP A 107 -11.22 18.57 1.89
N GLU A 108 -11.95 17.46 1.69
CA GLU A 108 -11.86 16.31 2.57
C GLU A 108 -10.53 15.59 2.41
N ILE A 109 -10.04 15.50 1.18
CA ILE A 109 -8.73 14.89 0.93
C ILE A 109 -7.65 15.73 1.61
N LYS A 110 -7.74 17.05 1.51
CA LYS A 110 -6.79 17.94 2.17
C LYS A 110 -6.84 17.81 3.68
N ARG A 111 -8.03 17.62 4.21
CA ARG A 111 -8.19 17.43 5.66
C ARG A 111 -7.50 16.14 6.11
N LEU A 112 -7.67 15.07 5.35
CA LEU A 112 -7.03 13.78 5.67
C LEU A 112 -5.51 13.88 5.53
N TRP A 113 -5.05 14.61 4.52
CA TRP A 113 -3.62 14.85 4.33
C TRP A 113 -3.04 15.57 5.56
N SER A 114 -3.69 16.64 5.98
CA SER A 114 -3.23 17.42 7.15
C SER A 114 -3.23 16.57 8.41
N LYS A 115 -4.22 15.72 8.58
CA LYS A 115 -4.27 14.82 9.73
C LYS A 115 -3.14 13.82 9.75
N ALA A 116 -2.78 13.28 8.58
CA ALA A 116 -1.65 12.36 8.50
C ALA A 116 -0.35 13.07 8.86
N GLU A 117 -0.15 14.28 8.34
CA GLU A 117 1.03 15.05 8.68
C GLU A 117 1.09 15.37 10.18
N ALA A 118 -0.06 15.66 10.76
CA ALA A 118 -0.15 16.02 12.19
C ALA A 118 0.22 14.85 13.11
N THR A 119 0.21 13.62 12.62
CA THR A 119 0.66 12.49 13.43
C THR A 119 2.15 12.56 13.74
N GLY A 120 2.91 13.30 12.94
CA GLY A 120 4.36 13.35 13.04
C GLY A 120 5.06 12.14 12.45
N LEU A 121 4.29 11.18 11.89
CA LEU A 121 4.84 9.94 11.36
C LEU A 121 4.90 9.94 9.83
N PHE A 122 4.12 10.80 9.19
CA PHE A 122 4.03 10.88 7.75
C PHE A 122 4.66 12.17 7.23
N ARG A 123 5.46 12.07 6.18
CA ARG A 123 6.11 13.22 5.56
C ARG A 123 5.88 13.21 4.06
N PRO A 124 5.82 14.37 3.43
CA PRO A 124 5.61 14.42 1.97
C PRO A 124 6.66 13.62 1.21
N ALA A 125 6.20 12.86 0.23
CA ALA A 125 7.06 12.08 -0.64
C ALA A 125 6.35 11.96 -1.97
N TRP A 126 6.89 12.59 -3.01
CA TRP A 126 6.23 12.67 -4.31
C TRP A 126 4.89 13.37 -4.17
N HIS A 127 3.83 12.71 -4.56
CA HIS A 127 2.47 13.27 -4.47
C HIS A 127 1.70 12.72 -3.28
N GLU A 128 2.38 11.97 -2.43
CA GLU A 128 1.75 11.31 -1.29
C GLU A 128 2.54 11.60 -0.02
N LEU A 129 2.15 10.94 1.05
CA LEU A 129 2.87 11.00 2.31
C LEU A 129 3.44 9.62 2.62
N ARG A 130 4.62 9.62 3.20
CA ARG A 130 5.32 8.38 3.54
C ARG A 130 5.59 8.31 5.03
N CYS A 131 5.37 7.15 5.59
CA CYS A 131 5.78 6.81 6.95
C CYS A 131 6.92 5.81 6.84
N SER A 132 8.15 6.23 7.12
CA SER A 132 9.31 5.33 7.09
C SER A 132 9.33 4.50 8.37
N ILE A 133 9.49 3.18 8.22
CA ILE A 133 9.54 2.30 9.36
C ILE A 133 10.98 1.94 9.61
N ASP A 134 11.72 2.89 10.18
CA ASP A 134 13.16 2.81 10.38
C ASP A 134 13.55 2.85 11.86
N ARG A 135 12.60 2.67 12.74
CA ARG A 135 12.82 2.66 14.19
C ARG A 135 11.73 1.85 14.85
N VAL A 136 11.82 1.72 16.15
CA VAL A 136 10.76 1.07 16.92
C VAL A 136 9.52 1.97 16.93
N PHE A 137 8.38 1.42 16.58
CA PHE A 137 7.11 2.13 16.67
C PHE A 137 6.40 1.70 17.94
N THR A 138 5.94 2.68 18.70
CA THR A 138 5.20 2.41 19.95
C THR A 138 3.76 2.05 19.62
N ASP A 139 3.04 1.54 20.63
CA ASP A 139 1.60 1.32 20.47
C ASP A 139 0.87 2.61 20.14
N ALA A 140 1.33 3.73 20.69
CA ALA A 140 0.74 5.04 20.38
C ALA A 140 0.97 5.40 18.91
N ASP A 141 2.17 5.15 18.38
CA ASP A 141 2.47 5.40 16.97
C ASP A 141 1.55 4.57 16.08
N LEU A 142 1.45 3.28 16.37
CA LEU A 142 0.58 2.38 15.61
C LEU A 142 -0.88 2.81 15.70
N GLY A 143 -1.31 3.22 16.88
CA GLY A 143 -2.67 3.71 17.08
C GLY A 143 -2.98 4.89 16.17
N LYS A 144 -2.04 5.80 16.00
CA LYS A 144 -2.22 6.95 15.12
C LYS A 144 -2.36 6.52 13.66
N ILE A 145 -1.53 5.59 13.23
CA ILE A 145 -1.57 5.09 11.85
C ILE A 145 -2.90 4.40 11.58
N LEU A 146 -3.30 3.49 12.45
CA LEU A 146 -4.52 2.71 12.25
C LEU A 146 -5.77 3.54 12.41
N SER A 147 -5.77 4.51 13.32
CA SER A 147 -6.89 5.42 13.49
C SER A 147 -7.09 6.27 12.23
N TRP A 148 -5.99 6.74 11.65
CA TRP A 148 -6.06 7.49 10.40
C TRP A 148 -6.59 6.62 9.27
N CYS A 149 -6.15 5.38 9.22
CA CYS A 149 -6.61 4.41 8.23
C CYS A 149 -8.13 4.22 8.34
N GLU A 150 -8.64 4.09 9.55
CA GLU A 150 -10.09 3.96 9.78
C GLU A 150 -10.84 5.18 9.27
N GLU A 151 -10.29 6.34 9.51
CA GLU A 151 -10.94 7.58 9.08
C GLU A 151 -10.97 7.69 7.56
N VAL A 152 -9.89 7.30 6.89
CA VAL A 152 -9.85 7.26 5.43
C VAL A 152 -10.89 6.28 4.90
N ALA A 153 -10.93 5.08 5.47
CA ALA A 153 -11.88 4.07 5.04
C ALA A 153 -13.32 4.54 5.21
N ALA A 154 -13.63 5.19 6.32
CA ALA A 154 -14.96 5.73 6.58
C ALA A 154 -15.32 6.82 5.58
N THR A 155 -14.36 7.67 5.24
CA THR A 155 -14.58 8.76 4.29
C THR A 155 -14.85 8.21 2.89
N ILE A 156 -14.07 7.20 2.48
CA ILE A 156 -14.28 6.53 1.19
C ILE A 156 -15.68 5.92 1.14
N THR A 157 -16.06 5.22 2.18
CA THR A 157 -17.37 4.55 2.23
C THR A 157 -18.51 5.56 2.20
N LYS A 158 -18.33 6.68 2.91
CA LYS A 158 -19.36 7.71 2.98
C LYS A 158 -19.63 8.35 1.60
N HIS A 159 -18.58 8.65 0.86
CA HIS A 159 -18.71 9.38 -0.40
C HIS A 159 -18.90 8.46 -1.62
N GLY A 160 -18.41 7.24 -1.57
CA GLY A 160 -18.58 6.28 -2.64
C GLY A 160 -17.68 6.53 -3.84
N LEU A 161 -17.95 5.79 -4.90
CA LEU A 161 -17.16 5.84 -6.12
C LEU A 161 -17.48 7.09 -6.94
N LYS A 162 -16.49 7.51 -7.72
CA LYS A 162 -16.65 8.57 -8.69
C LYS A 162 -17.56 8.06 -9.80
N GLU A 163 -18.44 8.90 -10.30
CA GLU A 163 -19.36 8.51 -11.38
C GLU A 163 -18.76 8.66 -12.76
#